data_5e785f30e48786c9c6c7360a8e5d7b6f
#
_entry.id   5e785f30e48786c9c6c7360a8e5d7b6f
#
_cell.length_a   1.000
_cell.length_b   1.000
_cell.length_c   1.000
_cell.angle_alpha   90.00
_cell.angle_beta   90.00
_cell.angle_gamma   90.00
#
_symmetry.space_group_name_H-M   'P 1'
#
loop_
_entity.id
_entity.type
_entity.pdbx_description
1 polymer ?
#
loop_
_entity_poly.entity_id
_entity_poly.type
_entity_poly.pdbx_seq_one_letter_code
_entity_poly.pdbx_strand_id
1 'polypeptide(L)'
;MALHNKFDGRLLKEKMKSASEPRTTVSFYKYHHITDTADFRNSLYLQFEALQVLGRVYIAPEGINAQISVPTTRLEAFRRYLYGIDFLEGVRLNLAVDDNGKSFFKLKVLVRKKIVADGLNDTSFDVTRRGKHVNAEEFNQLARDPQTIIVDMRNHYESEVGHFINAIRPDVDTFREELQVVEDLMKDQKDRNLLMYCTGGIRCEKASAWMKHLGFRNVFQLDGGIIQYAREVKEKGLENRFIGKNFVFDERLGERITLDIIAVCHQCGKPCDDHANCKNDGCHLLFIQCIECGEKYKGCCSEECRETLSLPPEIQKELRRGINKGRQVFKKGRSEKIPYMKKESKTG
;
A
#
# COMPACT_ATOMS: atom_id res chain seq x y z
N MET A 1 -8.13 -27.09 -10.23
CA MET A 1 -7.18 -26.85 -9.10
C MET A 1 -6.55 -25.47 -9.31
N ALA A 2 -6.50 -24.60 -8.29
CA ALA A 2 -5.96 -23.26 -8.48
C ALA A 2 -4.43 -23.31 -8.69
N LEU A 3 -3.96 -22.69 -9.78
CA LEU A 3 -2.53 -22.56 -10.10
C LEU A 3 -1.83 -21.70 -9.01
N HIS A 4 -0.67 -22.10 -8.56
CA HIS A 4 0.11 -21.34 -7.58
C HIS A 4 1.60 -21.72 -7.64
N ASN A 5 2.44 -20.80 -7.20
CA ASN A 5 3.88 -21.06 -7.08
C ASN A 5 4.14 -22.07 -5.95
N LYS A 6 4.83 -23.18 -6.28
CA LYS A 6 5.09 -24.32 -5.38
C LYS A 6 6.44 -24.21 -4.65
N PHE A 7 7.27 -23.21 -4.95
CA PHE A 7 8.59 -23.06 -4.33
C PHE A 7 8.55 -22.40 -2.96
N ASP A 8 9.54 -22.74 -2.13
CA ASP A 8 9.74 -22.11 -0.83
C ASP A 8 10.02 -20.61 -0.98
N GLY A 9 9.28 -19.79 -0.23
CA GLY A 9 9.40 -18.34 -0.29
C GLY A 9 10.77 -17.80 0.12
N ARG A 10 11.51 -18.50 1.00
CA ARG A 10 12.86 -18.10 1.44
C ARG A 10 13.85 -18.26 0.29
N LEU A 11 13.84 -19.41 -0.37
CA LEU A 11 14.69 -19.67 -1.54
C LEU A 11 14.42 -18.69 -2.68
N LEU A 12 13.13 -18.38 -2.94
CA LEU A 12 12.75 -17.40 -3.96
C LEU A 12 13.23 -15.99 -3.60
N LYS A 13 13.19 -15.61 -2.32
CA LYS A 13 13.68 -14.32 -1.86
C LYS A 13 15.19 -14.18 -1.99
N GLU A 14 15.94 -15.23 -1.67
CA GLU A 14 17.41 -15.29 -1.87
C GLU A 14 17.75 -15.20 -3.35
N LYS A 15 17.09 -16.00 -4.20
CA LYS A 15 17.26 -15.95 -5.65
C LYS A 15 16.98 -14.56 -6.22
N MET A 16 15.95 -13.87 -5.74
CA MET A 16 15.63 -12.51 -6.19
C MET A 16 16.73 -11.51 -5.76
N LYS A 17 17.28 -11.64 -4.55
CA LYS A 17 18.37 -10.76 -4.08
C LYS A 17 19.64 -10.88 -4.90
N SER A 18 19.99 -12.09 -5.34
CA SER A 18 21.16 -12.37 -6.17
C SER A 18 20.92 -12.20 -7.68
N ALA A 19 19.68 -12.00 -8.10
CA ALA A 19 19.36 -11.81 -9.51
C ALA A 19 19.93 -10.48 -10.05
N SER A 20 20.57 -10.55 -11.21
CA SER A 20 21.13 -9.38 -11.92
C SER A 20 20.19 -8.83 -12.98
N GLU A 21 19.14 -9.58 -13.38
CA GLU A 21 18.18 -9.13 -14.38
C GLU A 21 17.40 -7.91 -13.89
N PRO A 22 17.47 -6.77 -14.60
CA PRO A 22 16.72 -5.59 -14.24
C PRO A 22 15.20 -5.83 -14.37
N ARG A 23 14.46 -5.36 -13.38
CA ARG A 23 13.00 -5.50 -13.35
C ARG A 23 12.36 -4.15 -13.10
N THR A 24 11.20 -3.94 -13.68
CA THR A 24 10.38 -2.73 -13.52
C THR A 24 9.18 -3.05 -12.62
N THR A 25 9.04 -2.31 -11.55
CA THR A 25 7.90 -2.43 -10.64
C THR A 25 6.74 -1.59 -11.16
N VAL A 26 5.57 -2.23 -11.27
CA VAL A 26 4.35 -1.65 -11.88
C VAL A 26 3.16 -1.92 -10.98
N SER A 27 2.28 -0.93 -10.83
CA SER A 27 0.96 -1.16 -10.26
C SER A 27 -0.14 -0.64 -11.17
N PHE A 28 -1.26 -1.34 -11.19
CA PHE A 28 -2.46 -0.91 -11.92
C PHE A 28 -3.71 -1.48 -11.27
N TYR A 29 -4.83 -0.85 -11.52
CA TYR A 29 -6.14 -1.35 -11.13
C TYR A 29 -7.20 -0.94 -12.14
N LYS A 30 -8.29 -1.70 -12.20
CA LYS A 30 -9.47 -1.35 -12.99
C LYS A 30 -10.72 -1.88 -12.31
N TYR A 31 -11.68 -1.00 -12.04
CA TYR A 31 -13.03 -1.40 -11.69
C TYR A 31 -13.77 -1.79 -12.95
N HIS A 32 -14.24 -3.02 -13.00
CA HIS A 32 -14.98 -3.60 -14.12
C HIS A 32 -15.70 -4.86 -13.66
N HIS A 33 -16.90 -5.12 -14.17
CA HIS A 33 -17.62 -6.34 -13.82
C HIS A 33 -16.98 -7.57 -14.49
N ILE A 34 -16.40 -8.47 -13.69
CA ILE A 34 -15.79 -9.73 -14.14
C ILE A 34 -16.71 -10.88 -13.78
N THR A 35 -17.31 -11.51 -14.77
CA THR A 35 -18.32 -12.57 -14.59
C THR A 35 -17.68 -13.87 -14.10
N ASP A 36 -16.62 -14.33 -14.75
CA ASP A 36 -15.86 -15.53 -14.34
C ASP A 36 -14.48 -15.14 -13.82
N THR A 37 -14.42 -14.86 -12.52
CA THR A 37 -13.18 -14.50 -11.85
C THR A 37 -12.19 -15.67 -11.75
N ALA A 38 -12.67 -16.91 -11.78
CA ALA A 38 -11.81 -18.09 -11.65
C ALA A 38 -11.08 -18.40 -12.96
N ASP A 39 -11.79 -18.36 -14.07
CA ASP A 39 -11.21 -18.55 -15.39
C ASP A 39 -10.26 -17.41 -15.75
N PHE A 40 -10.69 -16.16 -15.56
CA PHE A 40 -9.84 -14.98 -15.77
C PHE A 40 -8.55 -15.05 -14.92
N ARG A 41 -8.67 -15.45 -13.66
CA ARG A 41 -7.52 -15.65 -12.76
C ARG A 41 -6.54 -16.69 -13.31
N ASN A 42 -7.02 -17.81 -13.83
CA ASN A 42 -6.18 -18.89 -14.33
C ASN A 42 -5.46 -18.47 -15.62
N SER A 43 -6.19 -17.87 -16.55
CA SER A 43 -5.63 -17.35 -17.81
C SER A 43 -4.57 -16.29 -17.55
N LEU A 44 -4.85 -15.35 -16.65
CA LEU A 44 -3.90 -14.30 -16.25
C LEU A 44 -2.64 -14.89 -15.58
N TYR A 45 -2.81 -15.91 -14.70
CA TYR A 45 -1.68 -16.56 -14.04
C TYR A 45 -0.71 -17.19 -15.04
N LEU A 46 -1.21 -17.95 -16.01
CA LEU A 46 -0.39 -18.64 -17.03
C LEU A 46 0.41 -17.63 -17.87
N GLN A 47 -0.22 -16.55 -18.31
CA GLN A 47 0.44 -15.53 -19.11
C GLN A 47 1.46 -14.71 -18.29
N PHE A 48 1.12 -14.37 -17.05
CA PHE A 48 2.05 -13.66 -16.17
C PHE A 48 3.25 -14.54 -15.80
N GLU A 49 3.04 -15.84 -15.60
CA GLU A 49 4.14 -16.79 -15.38
C GLU A 49 5.05 -16.89 -16.60
N ALA A 50 4.49 -17.01 -17.82
CA ALA A 50 5.25 -17.03 -19.08
C ALA A 50 6.06 -15.74 -19.31
N LEU A 51 5.53 -14.59 -18.90
CA LEU A 51 6.20 -13.28 -18.92
C LEU A 51 7.15 -13.06 -17.72
N GLN A 52 7.30 -14.04 -16.83
CA GLN A 52 8.09 -13.97 -15.61
C GLN A 52 7.70 -12.81 -14.69
N VAL A 53 6.42 -12.47 -14.66
CA VAL A 53 5.87 -11.49 -13.74
C VAL A 53 5.92 -12.02 -12.31
N LEU A 54 6.37 -11.19 -11.38
CA LEU A 54 6.29 -11.45 -9.95
C LEU A 54 5.36 -10.42 -9.31
N GLY A 55 4.76 -10.75 -8.17
CA GLY A 55 3.91 -9.79 -7.45
C GLY A 55 2.60 -10.38 -6.97
N ARG A 56 1.68 -9.47 -6.65
CA ARG A 56 0.35 -9.79 -6.13
C ARG A 56 -0.73 -9.19 -7.00
N VAL A 57 -1.66 -10.04 -7.43
CA VAL A 57 -2.83 -9.66 -8.20
C VAL A 57 -4.07 -10.14 -7.46
N TYR A 58 -5.00 -9.24 -7.22
CA TYR A 58 -6.32 -9.53 -6.68
C TYR A 58 -7.37 -9.33 -7.76
N ILE A 59 -8.19 -10.34 -7.98
CA ILE A 59 -9.32 -10.34 -8.92
C ILE A 59 -10.59 -10.53 -8.10
N ALA A 60 -11.60 -9.74 -8.39
CA ALA A 60 -12.92 -9.83 -7.77
C ALA A 60 -14.00 -9.57 -8.83
N PRO A 61 -15.29 -9.85 -8.54
CA PRO A 61 -16.38 -9.49 -9.45
C PRO A 61 -16.40 -8.00 -9.81
N GLU A 62 -15.84 -7.13 -8.96
CA GLU A 62 -15.76 -5.68 -9.17
C GLU A 62 -14.51 -5.20 -9.93
N GLY A 63 -13.57 -6.11 -10.30
CA GLY A 63 -12.37 -5.70 -11.04
C GLY A 63 -11.07 -6.42 -10.70
N ILE A 64 -9.97 -5.74 -10.99
CA ILE A 64 -8.59 -6.20 -10.79
C ILE A 64 -7.75 -5.14 -10.07
N ASN A 65 -6.83 -5.59 -9.20
CA ASN A 65 -5.80 -4.79 -8.55
C ASN A 65 -4.47 -5.54 -8.56
N ALA A 66 -3.44 -4.98 -9.15
CA ALA A 66 -2.14 -5.59 -9.36
C ALA A 66 -1.00 -4.71 -8.85
N GLN A 67 -0.07 -5.32 -8.13
CA GLN A 67 1.23 -4.76 -7.75
C GLN A 67 2.26 -5.82 -8.12
N ILE A 68 3.05 -5.55 -9.14
CA ILE A 68 3.87 -6.53 -9.83
C ILE A 68 5.25 -5.99 -10.18
N SER A 69 6.13 -6.90 -10.54
CA SER A 69 7.44 -6.61 -11.10
C SER A 69 7.62 -7.45 -12.35
N VAL A 70 8.02 -6.80 -13.43
CA VAL A 70 8.20 -7.41 -14.76
C VAL A 70 9.66 -7.28 -15.17
N PRO A 71 10.32 -8.30 -15.75
CA PRO A 71 11.63 -8.10 -16.37
C PRO A 71 11.58 -6.91 -17.33
N THR A 72 12.52 -5.97 -17.20
CA THR A 72 12.49 -4.73 -18.00
C THR A 72 12.47 -5.03 -19.50
N THR A 73 13.18 -6.09 -19.93
CA THR A 73 13.19 -6.57 -21.33
C THR A 73 11.84 -7.08 -21.83
N ARG A 74 10.93 -7.43 -20.91
CA ARG A 74 9.60 -7.98 -21.25
C ARG A 74 8.46 -6.98 -21.01
N LEU A 75 8.75 -5.75 -20.60
CA LEU A 75 7.74 -4.77 -20.24
C LEU A 75 6.78 -4.46 -21.41
N GLU A 76 7.28 -4.35 -22.64
CA GLU A 76 6.44 -4.08 -23.81
C GLU A 76 5.60 -5.30 -24.21
N ALA A 77 6.11 -6.52 -24.04
CA ALA A 77 5.31 -7.73 -24.24
C ALA A 77 4.20 -7.86 -23.19
N PHE A 78 4.51 -7.52 -21.94
CA PHE A 78 3.53 -7.42 -20.85
C PHE A 78 2.44 -6.40 -21.17
N ARG A 79 2.81 -5.18 -21.58
CA ARG A 79 1.87 -4.11 -21.95
C ARG A 79 0.95 -4.55 -23.09
N ARG A 80 1.49 -5.14 -24.14
CA ARG A 80 0.72 -5.67 -25.28
C ARG A 80 -0.29 -6.73 -24.85
N TYR A 81 0.13 -7.68 -24.03
CA TYR A 81 -0.77 -8.69 -23.50
C TYR A 81 -1.89 -8.06 -22.68
N LEU A 82 -1.55 -7.16 -21.74
CA LEU A 82 -2.52 -6.53 -20.85
C LEU A 82 -3.55 -5.71 -21.64
N TYR A 83 -3.10 -4.91 -22.61
CA TYR A 83 -3.97 -4.08 -23.45
C TYR A 83 -4.75 -4.86 -24.50
N GLY A 84 -4.40 -6.12 -24.75
CA GLY A 84 -5.20 -7.06 -25.54
C GLY A 84 -6.42 -7.62 -24.78
N ILE A 85 -6.56 -7.31 -23.49
CA ILE A 85 -7.75 -7.62 -22.70
C ILE A 85 -8.66 -6.39 -22.75
N ASP A 86 -9.81 -6.46 -23.40
CA ASP A 86 -10.69 -5.34 -23.76
C ASP A 86 -10.88 -4.31 -22.61
N PHE A 87 -11.25 -4.77 -21.42
CA PHE A 87 -11.50 -3.86 -20.30
C PHE A 87 -10.22 -3.28 -19.66
N LEU A 88 -9.04 -3.78 -20.02
CA LEU A 88 -7.73 -3.29 -19.58
C LEU A 88 -7.01 -2.47 -20.64
N GLU A 89 -7.60 -2.30 -21.82
CA GLU A 89 -7.03 -1.44 -22.84
C GLU A 89 -6.80 -0.03 -22.30
N GLY A 90 -5.59 0.49 -22.48
CA GLY A 90 -5.20 1.81 -22.01
C GLY A 90 -5.19 2.00 -20.48
N VAL A 91 -5.31 0.93 -19.68
CA VAL A 91 -5.23 1.05 -18.21
C VAL A 91 -3.90 1.69 -17.82
N ARG A 92 -3.97 2.65 -16.88
CA ARG A 92 -2.75 3.32 -16.38
C ARG A 92 -1.82 2.31 -15.69
N LEU A 93 -0.58 2.30 -16.10
CA LEU A 93 0.52 1.57 -15.47
C LEU A 93 1.34 2.55 -14.62
N ASN A 94 1.14 2.53 -13.31
CA ASN A 94 1.94 3.32 -12.37
C ASN A 94 3.28 2.61 -12.16
N LEU A 95 4.35 3.16 -12.75
CA LEU A 95 5.71 2.67 -12.54
C LEU A 95 6.22 3.19 -11.18
N ALA A 96 7.04 2.44 -10.49
CA ALA A 96 7.67 2.85 -9.23
C ALA A 96 8.47 4.15 -9.38
N VAL A 97 8.49 4.97 -8.34
CA VAL A 97 9.25 6.23 -8.31
C VAL A 97 10.72 5.94 -8.03
N ASP A 98 10.98 5.03 -7.08
CA ASP A 98 12.30 4.55 -6.70
C ASP A 98 12.30 3.02 -6.80
N ASP A 99 12.96 2.45 -7.83
CA ASP A 99 12.89 1.04 -8.16
C ASP A 99 14.27 0.37 -8.15
N ASN A 100 14.50 -0.49 -7.18
CA ASN A 100 15.70 -1.32 -7.11
C ASN A 100 15.55 -2.69 -7.81
N GLY A 101 14.43 -2.93 -8.50
CA GLY A 101 14.12 -4.18 -9.19
C GLY A 101 13.85 -5.39 -8.29
N LYS A 102 13.74 -5.21 -6.96
CA LYS A 102 13.62 -6.29 -5.96
C LYS A 102 12.33 -6.25 -5.16
N SER A 103 11.27 -5.67 -5.73
CA SER A 103 9.99 -5.47 -5.06
C SER A 103 9.22 -6.75 -4.74
N PHE A 104 9.34 -7.79 -5.57
CA PHE A 104 8.62 -9.06 -5.41
C PHE A 104 9.48 -10.27 -5.73
N PHE A 105 9.25 -11.39 -5.03
CA PHE A 105 9.99 -12.65 -5.22
C PHE A 105 9.14 -13.82 -5.70
N LYS A 106 7.80 -13.69 -5.78
CA LYS A 106 6.90 -14.71 -6.32
C LYS A 106 5.62 -14.11 -6.90
N LEU A 107 5.01 -14.81 -7.87
CA LEU A 107 3.70 -14.48 -8.39
C LEU A 107 2.59 -15.05 -7.50
N LYS A 108 1.60 -14.21 -7.16
CA LYS A 108 0.35 -14.60 -6.49
C LYS A 108 -0.82 -13.94 -7.21
N VAL A 109 -1.68 -14.73 -7.84
CA VAL A 109 -2.95 -14.26 -8.41
C VAL A 109 -4.09 -14.90 -7.62
N LEU A 110 -4.89 -14.09 -6.96
CA LEU A 110 -5.88 -14.52 -5.97
C LEU A 110 -7.26 -13.94 -6.27
N VAL A 111 -8.28 -14.79 -6.27
CA VAL A 111 -9.68 -14.33 -6.27
C VAL A 111 -10.07 -13.85 -4.88
N ARG A 112 -10.74 -12.72 -4.80
CA ARG A 112 -11.23 -12.07 -3.58
C ARG A 112 -12.69 -11.65 -3.76
N LYS A 113 -13.38 -11.33 -2.65
CA LYS A 113 -14.75 -10.77 -2.71
C LYS A 113 -14.73 -9.33 -3.26
N LYS A 114 -13.70 -8.55 -2.92
CA LYS A 114 -13.48 -7.17 -3.36
C LYS A 114 -12.00 -6.95 -3.66
N ILE A 115 -11.66 -6.05 -4.58
CA ILE A 115 -10.26 -5.70 -4.89
C ILE A 115 -9.65 -4.77 -3.84
N VAL A 116 -10.50 -4.05 -3.07
CA VAL A 116 -10.14 -3.29 -1.87
C VAL A 116 -11.20 -3.59 -0.81
N ALA A 117 -10.75 -3.94 0.40
CA ALA A 117 -11.64 -4.26 1.52
C ALA A 117 -12.16 -2.96 2.17
N ASP A 118 -13.32 -2.48 1.74
CA ASP A 118 -13.96 -1.23 2.15
C ASP A 118 -14.97 -1.38 3.32
N GLY A 119 -15.48 -2.60 3.55
CA GLY A 119 -16.51 -2.85 4.57
C GLY A 119 -17.89 -2.37 4.22
N LEU A 120 -18.10 -1.75 3.05
CA LEU A 120 -19.40 -1.26 2.61
C LEU A 120 -20.32 -2.42 2.22
N ASN A 121 -21.56 -2.39 2.70
CA ASN A 121 -22.58 -3.39 2.40
C ASN A 121 -23.84 -2.76 1.76
N ASP A 122 -23.79 -1.48 1.40
CA ASP A 122 -24.89 -0.79 0.72
C ASP A 122 -24.97 -1.25 -0.74
N THR A 123 -26.08 -1.87 -1.11
CA THR A 123 -26.35 -2.39 -2.45
C THR A 123 -26.66 -1.30 -3.48
N SER A 124 -26.99 -0.08 -3.03
CA SER A 124 -27.21 1.09 -3.89
C SER A 124 -25.92 1.85 -4.21
N PHE A 125 -24.81 1.48 -3.57
CA PHE A 125 -23.51 2.10 -3.78
C PHE A 125 -22.92 1.72 -5.14
N ASP A 126 -22.59 2.75 -5.92
CA ASP A 126 -21.97 2.61 -7.25
C ASP A 126 -20.59 3.30 -7.28
N VAL A 127 -19.54 2.50 -7.35
CA VAL A 127 -18.14 2.98 -7.40
C VAL A 127 -17.83 3.80 -8.66
N THR A 128 -18.63 3.70 -9.71
CA THR A 128 -18.44 4.48 -10.94
C THR A 128 -18.79 5.96 -10.77
N ARG A 129 -19.60 6.31 -9.77
CA ARG A 129 -20.00 7.69 -9.43
C ARG A 129 -18.96 8.42 -8.57
N ARG A 130 -17.72 8.20 -8.86
CA ARG A 130 -16.54 8.74 -8.14
C ARG A 130 -16.38 10.24 -8.23
N GLY A 131 -15.50 10.80 -7.39
CA GLY A 131 -15.07 12.19 -7.41
C GLY A 131 -14.31 12.56 -8.68
N LYS A 132 -14.17 13.88 -8.93
CA LYS A 132 -13.36 14.39 -10.06
C LYS A 132 -11.88 14.04 -9.84
N HIS A 133 -11.26 13.43 -10.85
CA HIS A 133 -9.80 13.25 -10.86
C HIS A 133 -9.10 14.60 -11.12
N VAL A 134 -8.04 14.85 -10.36
CA VAL A 134 -7.20 16.04 -10.51
C VAL A 134 -5.75 15.63 -10.65
N ASN A 135 -5.02 16.27 -11.57
CA ASN A 135 -3.58 16.08 -11.74
C ASN A 135 -2.78 16.85 -10.66
N ALA A 136 -1.44 16.77 -10.67
CA ALA A 136 -0.60 17.40 -9.66
C ALA A 136 -0.75 18.92 -9.60
N GLU A 137 -0.94 19.60 -10.73
CA GLU A 137 -1.12 21.05 -10.80
C GLU A 137 -2.47 21.48 -10.22
N GLU A 138 -3.56 20.82 -10.65
CA GLU A 138 -4.90 21.04 -10.11
C GLU A 138 -4.96 20.71 -8.60
N PHE A 139 -4.26 19.64 -8.18
CA PHE A 139 -4.14 19.28 -6.76
C PHE A 139 -3.48 20.41 -5.97
N ASN A 140 -2.35 20.94 -6.46
CA ASN A 140 -1.66 22.03 -5.79
C ASN A 140 -2.49 23.32 -5.75
N GLN A 141 -3.29 23.62 -6.77
CA GLN A 141 -4.23 24.75 -6.78
C GLN A 141 -5.31 24.57 -5.71
N LEU A 142 -5.98 23.42 -5.68
CA LEU A 142 -7.00 23.10 -4.67
C LEU A 142 -6.40 23.12 -3.25
N ALA A 143 -5.20 22.60 -3.07
CA ALA A 143 -4.53 22.54 -1.76
C ALA A 143 -4.16 23.91 -1.17
N ARG A 144 -4.17 24.99 -1.99
CA ARG A 144 -3.96 26.37 -1.53
C ARG A 144 -5.27 27.07 -1.11
N ASP A 145 -6.41 26.54 -1.52
CA ASP A 145 -7.71 27.08 -1.17
C ASP A 145 -8.05 26.73 0.28
N PRO A 146 -8.31 27.73 1.17
CA PRO A 146 -8.70 27.47 2.57
C PRO A 146 -10.00 26.69 2.73
N GLN A 147 -10.85 26.66 1.70
CA GLN A 147 -12.08 25.88 1.68
C GLN A 147 -11.84 24.38 1.35
N THR A 148 -10.62 24.02 0.98
CA THR A 148 -10.27 22.64 0.65
C THR A 148 -9.80 21.89 1.88
N ILE A 149 -10.40 20.71 2.12
CA ILE A 149 -9.98 19.74 3.12
C ILE A 149 -9.26 18.62 2.38
N ILE A 150 -7.98 18.44 2.72
CA ILE A 150 -7.15 17.36 2.16
C ILE A 150 -7.22 16.18 3.12
N VAL A 151 -7.57 14.98 2.61
CA VAL A 151 -7.67 13.76 3.40
C VAL A 151 -6.79 12.66 2.83
N ASP A 152 -5.92 12.12 3.67
CA ASP A 152 -5.10 10.95 3.38
C ASP A 152 -5.95 9.68 3.57
N MET A 153 -6.21 8.95 2.48
CA MET A 153 -6.96 7.70 2.51
C MET A 153 -6.05 6.47 2.69
N ARG A 154 -5.02 6.63 3.50
CA ARG A 154 -4.05 5.57 3.82
C ARG A 154 -4.03 5.31 5.32
N ASN A 155 -3.72 4.08 5.69
CA ASN A 155 -3.57 3.70 7.08
C ASN A 155 -2.47 4.53 7.78
N HIS A 156 -2.57 4.70 9.13
CA HIS A 156 -1.66 5.52 9.92
C HIS A 156 -0.17 5.23 9.67
N TYR A 157 0.23 3.96 9.54
CA TYR A 157 1.63 3.58 9.33
C TYR A 157 2.17 3.98 7.95
N GLU A 158 1.30 4.24 6.97
CA GLU A 158 1.68 4.75 5.65
C GLU A 158 1.91 6.27 5.72
N SER A 159 1.00 7.00 6.40
CA SER A 159 1.07 8.46 6.53
C SER A 159 2.09 8.93 7.56
N GLU A 160 2.54 8.05 8.45
CA GLU A 160 3.54 8.34 9.48
C GLU A 160 4.90 8.73 8.88
N VAL A 161 5.30 8.10 7.77
CA VAL A 161 6.61 8.35 7.11
C VAL A 161 6.55 9.39 5.99
N GLY A 162 5.35 9.81 5.58
CA GLY A 162 5.19 10.85 4.56
C GLY A 162 3.73 11.11 4.23
N HIS A 163 3.39 12.38 3.99
CA HIS A 163 2.03 12.83 3.69
C HIS A 163 2.05 14.20 3.01
N PHE A 164 0.91 14.64 2.46
CA PHE A 164 0.77 16.01 1.99
C PHE A 164 0.67 17.00 3.15
N ILE A 165 1.26 18.19 2.98
CA ILE A 165 1.17 19.30 3.93
C ILE A 165 -0.31 19.64 4.18
N ASN A 166 -0.68 19.81 5.46
CA ASN A 166 -2.03 20.11 5.93
C ASN A 166 -3.08 19.02 5.68
N ALA A 167 -2.68 17.80 5.31
CA ALA A 167 -3.63 16.71 5.16
C ALA A 167 -4.13 16.20 6.53
N ILE A 168 -5.44 15.98 6.64
CA ILE A 168 -6.04 15.17 7.70
C ILE A 168 -5.59 13.74 7.49
N ARG A 169 -5.04 13.13 8.53
CA ARG A 169 -4.54 11.74 8.54
C ARG A 169 -5.35 10.95 9.56
N PRO A 170 -6.39 10.24 9.14
CA PRO A 170 -7.19 9.43 10.05
C PRO A 170 -6.31 8.40 10.78
N ASP A 171 -6.50 8.30 12.09
CA ASP A 171 -5.69 7.43 12.95
C ASP A 171 -6.24 6.01 13.00
N VAL A 172 -6.14 5.28 11.88
CA VAL A 172 -6.77 3.98 11.67
C VAL A 172 -5.78 2.93 11.15
N ASP A 173 -6.09 1.66 11.40
CA ASP A 173 -5.29 0.51 10.97
C ASP A 173 -5.74 -0.07 9.63
N THR A 174 -6.96 0.23 9.17
CA THR A 174 -7.54 -0.35 7.95
C THR A 174 -8.38 0.66 7.18
N PHE A 175 -8.40 0.52 5.85
CA PHE A 175 -9.24 1.34 4.97
C PHE A 175 -10.75 1.25 5.30
N ARG A 176 -11.22 0.14 5.85
CA ARG A 176 -12.59 -0.03 6.31
C ARG A 176 -12.92 0.92 7.47
N GLU A 177 -12.04 1.02 8.45
CA GLU A 177 -12.18 1.95 9.58
C GLU A 177 -12.06 3.39 9.09
N GLU A 178 -11.18 3.63 8.12
CA GLU A 178 -10.91 4.94 7.58
C GLU A 178 -12.14 5.58 6.93
N LEU A 179 -12.90 4.83 6.12
CA LEU A 179 -14.13 5.33 5.50
C LEU A 179 -15.11 5.85 6.55
N GLN A 180 -15.32 5.11 7.63
CA GLN A 180 -16.22 5.52 8.71
C GLN A 180 -15.71 6.77 9.45
N VAL A 181 -14.41 6.80 9.78
CA VAL A 181 -13.80 7.96 10.47
C VAL A 181 -13.88 9.22 9.60
N VAL A 182 -13.62 9.10 8.29
CA VAL A 182 -13.72 10.24 7.36
C VAL A 182 -15.17 10.70 7.22
N GLU A 183 -16.13 9.81 7.15
CA GLU A 183 -17.56 10.14 7.14
C GLU A 183 -17.94 10.96 8.38
N ASP A 184 -17.57 10.48 9.58
CA ASP A 184 -17.88 11.14 10.85
C ASP A 184 -17.20 12.52 10.97
N LEU A 185 -15.94 12.64 10.54
CA LEU A 185 -15.19 13.90 10.56
C LEU A 185 -15.75 14.95 9.58
N MET A 186 -16.31 14.50 8.46
CA MET A 186 -16.72 15.37 7.36
C MET A 186 -18.23 15.65 7.33
N LYS A 187 -19.05 15.00 8.16
CA LYS A 187 -20.53 15.01 8.09
C LYS A 187 -21.17 16.42 7.94
N ASP A 188 -20.60 17.43 8.60
CA ASP A 188 -21.09 18.80 8.62
C ASP A 188 -20.42 19.72 7.57
N GLN A 189 -19.61 19.15 6.66
CA GLN A 189 -18.76 19.89 5.72
C GLN A 189 -19.03 19.52 4.25
N LYS A 190 -20.28 19.14 3.94
CA LYS A 190 -20.66 18.60 2.61
C LYS A 190 -20.50 19.57 1.45
N ASP A 191 -20.42 20.87 1.72
CA ASP A 191 -20.28 21.92 0.72
C ASP A 191 -18.82 22.34 0.46
N ARG A 192 -17.89 21.94 1.34
CA ARG A 192 -16.47 22.21 1.16
C ARG A 192 -15.84 21.33 0.09
N ASN A 193 -14.71 21.75 -0.45
CA ASN A 193 -13.91 20.94 -1.35
C ASN A 193 -13.25 19.80 -0.56
N LEU A 194 -13.57 18.56 -0.87
CA LEU A 194 -12.94 17.37 -0.29
C LEU A 194 -11.95 16.79 -1.28
N LEU A 195 -10.66 16.93 -0.98
CA LEU A 195 -9.55 16.48 -1.83
C LEU A 195 -8.89 15.24 -1.22
N MET A 196 -9.05 14.11 -1.87
CA MET A 196 -8.63 12.80 -1.35
C MET A 196 -7.43 12.25 -2.10
N TYR A 197 -6.53 11.58 -1.41
CA TYR A 197 -5.39 10.89 -2.02
C TYR A 197 -5.06 9.57 -1.32
N CYS A 198 -4.38 8.68 -2.05
CA CYS A 198 -3.73 7.50 -1.50
C CYS A 198 -2.47 7.17 -2.32
N THR A 199 -1.84 6.03 -2.10
CA THR A 199 -0.59 5.64 -2.78
C THR A 199 -0.71 5.62 -4.31
N GLY A 200 -1.72 4.93 -4.87
CA GLY A 200 -1.88 4.74 -6.32
C GLY A 200 -3.29 5.01 -6.86
N GLY A 201 -4.20 5.59 -6.06
CA GLY A 201 -5.55 6.00 -6.49
C GLY A 201 -6.68 5.01 -6.16
N ILE A 202 -6.43 3.72 -6.04
CA ILE A 202 -7.48 2.69 -5.93
C ILE A 202 -8.43 2.86 -4.73
N ARG A 203 -7.94 3.28 -3.56
CA ARG A 203 -8.78 3.54 -2.38
C ARG A 203 -9.65 4.76 -2.59
N CYS A 204 -9.09 5.79 -3.25
CA CYS A 204 -9.80 7.02 -3.53
C CYS A 204 -10.96 6.83 -4.50
N GLU A 205 -10.89 5.89 -5.45
CA GLU A 205 -12.03 5.56 -6.31
C GLU A 205 -13.28 5.20 -5.48
N LYS A 206 -13.12 4.32 -4.49
CA LYS A 206 -14.21 3.95 -3.59
C LYS A 206 -14.58 5.05 -2.61
N ALA A 207 -13.59 5.66 -1.97
CA ALA A 207 -13.82 6.68 -0.96
C ALA A 207 -14.54 7.89 -1.54
N SER A 208 -14.10 8.40 -2.70
CA SER A 208 -14.72 9.56 -3.33
C SER A 208 -16.14 9.26 -3.83
N ALA A 209 -16.37 8.05 -4.36
CA ALA A 209 -17.71 7.61 -4.74
C ALA A 209 -18.63 7.49 -3.51
N TRP A 210 -18.13 6.97 -2.39
CA TRP A 210 -18.85 6.87 -1.13
C TRP A 210 -19.22 8.25 -0.58
N MET A 211 -18.26 9.18 -0.53
CA MET A 211 -18.55 10.55 -0.08
C MET A 211 -19.60 11.24 -0.96
N LYS A 212 -19.57 11.05 -2.30
CA LYS A 212 -20.62 11.54 -3.18
C LYS A 212 -21.97 10.87 -2.92
N HIS A 213 -21.98 9.56 -2.65
CA HIS A 213 -23.20 8.81 -2.27
C HIS A 213 -23.81 9.37 -0.98
N LEU A 214 -23.00 9.82 -0.03
CA LEU A 214 -23.43 10.49 1.20
C LEU A 214 -23.83 11.96 1.02
N GLY A 215 -23.81 12.48 -0.22
CA GLY A 215 -24.28 13.82 -0.57
C GLY A 215 -23.23 14.93 -0.51
N PHE A 216 -21.93 14.60 -0.48
CA PHE A 216 -20.86 15.58 -0.66
C PHE A 216 -20.87 16.10 -2.11
N ARG A 217 -20.78 17.42 -2.29
CA ARG A 217 -20.94 18.07 -3.61
C ARG A 217 -19.63 18.18 -4.37
N ASN A 218 -18.56 18.58 -3.69
CA ASN A 218 -17.27 18.92 -4.26
C ASN A 218 -16.21 17.89 -3.86
N VAL A 219 -16.23 16.71 -4.49
CA VAL A 219 -15.30 15.61 -4.16
C VAL A 219 -14.29 15.45 -5.29
N PHE A 220 -13.02 15.57 -4.93
CA PHE A 220 -11.85 15.44 -5.80
C PHE A 220 -10.94 14.32 -5.32
N GLN A 221 -10.23 13.70 -6.25
CA GLN A 221 -9.22 12.68 -5.93
C GLN A 221 -7.99 12.85 -6.79
N LEU A 222 -6.81 12.65 -6.17
CA LEU A 222 -5.53 12.72 -6.86
C LEU A 222 -5.39 11.57 -7.87
N ASP A 223 -5.29 11.92 -9.14
CA ASP A 223 -5.21 10.97 -10.25
C ASP A 223 -3.90 10.17 -10.20
N GLY A 224 -3.98 8.83 -10.15
CA GLY A 224 -2.83 7.95 -10.00
C GLY A 224 -2.11 8.03 -8.64
N GLY A 225 -2.66 8.80 -7.68
CA GLY A 225 -2.16 8.91 -6.30
C GLY A 225 -0.79 9.56 -6.18
N ILE A 226 -0.14 9.35 -5.02
CA ILE A 226 1.19 9.92 -4.70
C ILE A 226 2.23 9.55 -5.76
N ILE A 227 2.18 8.32 -6.30
CA ILE A 227 3.14 7.84 -7.30
C ILE A 227 3.10 8.73 -8.56
N GLN A 228 1.92 8.99 -9.09
CA GLN A 228 1.77 9.83 -10.28
C GLN A 228 2.08 11.30 -9.96
N TYR A 229 1.65 11.80 -8.80
CA TYR A 229 1.95 13.15 -8.33
C TYR A 229 3.46 13.42 -8.30
N ALA A 230 4.24 12.53 -7.67
CA ALA A 230 5.69 12.68 -7.58
C ALA A 230 6.38 12.76 -8.95
N ARG A 231 5.87 11.99 -9.92
CA ARG A 231 6.35 12.03 -11.31
C ARG A 231 6.05 13.36 -11.99
N GLU A 232 4.78 13.78 -11.94
CA GLU A 232 4.35 15.04 -12.56
C GLU A 232 5.06 16.25 -11.95
N VAL A 233 5.24 16.30 -10.63
CA VAL A 233 6.00 17.34 -9.94
C VAL A 233 7.42 17.41 -10.48
N LYS A 234 8.10 16.26 -10.60
CA LYS A 234 9.46 16.17 -11.13
C LYS A 234 9.55 16.56 -12.61
N GLU A 235 8.64 16.04 -13.43
CA GLU A 235 8.62 16.28 -14.88
C GLU A 235 8.29 17.73 -15.25
N LYS A 236 7.36 18.35 -14.51
CA LYS A 236 6.85 19.71 -14.80
C LYS A 236 7.52 20.79 -13.94
N GLY A 237 8.41 20.44 -13.01
CA GLY A 237 9.05 21.40 -12.09
C GLY A 237 8.05 22.09 -11.15
N LEU A 238 6.99 21.41 -10.73
CA LEU A 238 5.99 21.98 -9.83
C LEU A 238 6.48 22.02 -8.38
N GLU A 239 5.85 22.87 -7.56
CA GLU A 239 6.01 22.85 -6.11
C GLU A 239 5.61 21.48 -5.58
N ASN A 240 6.51 20.84 -4.81
CA ASN A 240 6.20 19.57 -4.16
C ASN A 240 5.57 19.83 -2.78
N ARG A 241 4.31 19.46 -2.62
CA ARG A 241 3.58 19.60 -1.35
C ARG A 241 3.53 18.30 -0.52
N PHE A 242 4.12 17.21 -1.02
CA PHE A 242 4.31 15.98 -0.27
C PHE A 242 5.63 16.04 0.50
N ILE A 243 5.63 15.61 1.75
CA ILE A 243 6.83 15.54 2.60
C ILE A 243 7.09 14.10 3.03
N GLY A 244 8.37 13.70 3.01
CA GLY A 244 8.82 12.39 3.48
C GLY A 244 8.80 11.29 2.42
N LYS A 245 8.42 10.09 2.84
CA LYS A 245 8.49 8.84 2.10
C LYS A 245 7.10 8.30 1.80
N ASN A 246 6.87 7.82 0.58
CA ASN A 246 5.63 7.12 0.23
C ASN A 246 5.78 5.63 0.59
N PHE A 247 4.95 5.13 1.52
CA PHE A 247 4.92 3.70 1.84
C PHE A 247 4.37 2.88 0.67
N VAL A 248 5.02 1.75 0.37
CA VAL A 248 4.60 0.80 -0.68
C VAL A 248 4.49 -0.62 -0.11
N PHE A 249 3.55 -1.40 -0.66
CA PHE A 249 3.22 -2.74 -0.18
C PHE A 249 4.06 -3.84 -0.82
N ASP A 250 5.38 -3.63 -0.93
CA ASP A 250 6.33 -4.62 -1.46
C ASP A 250 7.60 -4.69 -0.60
N GLU A 251 8.61 -5.42 -1.04
CA GLU A 251 9.85 -5.63 -0.26
C GLU A 251 10.66 -4.35 -0.02
N ARG A 252 10.39 -3.26 -0.76
CA ARG A 252 11.03 -1.95 -0.57
C ARG A 252 10.47 -1.19 0.64
N LEU A 253 9.20 -1.43 1.00
CA LEU A 253 8.45 -0.80 2.10
C LEU A 253 8.35 0.73 2.04
N GLY A 254 8.91 1.37 1.02
CA GLY A 254 8.84 2.82 0.81
C GLY A 254 9.59 3.28 -0.42
N GLU A 255 9.19 4.45 -0.90
CA GLU A 255 9.82 5.20 -1.98
C GLU A 255 10.10 6.62 -1.51
N ARG A 256 11.34 7.10 -1.66
CA ARG A 256 11.74 8.44 -1.26
C ARG A 256 11.16 9.47 -2.21
N ILE A 257 10.34 10.40 -1.66
CA ILE A 257 9.77 11.53 -2.43
C ILE A 257 10.51 12.82 -2.12
N THR A 258 10.79 13.10 -0.84
CA THR A 258 11.61 14.23 -0.41
C THR A 258 12.70 13.77 0.56
N LEU A 259 13.65 14.64 0.89
CA LEU A 259 14.72 14.33 1.83
C LEU A 259 14.28 14.41 3.30
N ASP A 260 13.06 14.88 3.57
CA ASP A 260 12.54 15.01 4.92
C ASP A 260 12.38 13.65 5.60
N ILE A 261 12.78 13.56 6.86
CA ILE A 261 12.53 12.42 7.73
C ILE A 261 11.62 12.93 8.84
N ILE A 262 10.32 12.61 8.74
CA ILE A 262 9.27 13.13 9.61
C ILE A 262 8.80 12.14 10.68
N ALA A 263 9.27 10.90 10.61
CA ALA A 263 8.97 9.84 11.56
C ALA A 263 10.16 9.56 12.49
N VAL A 264 9.93 8.70 13.48
CA VAL A 264 10.94 8.30 14.46
C VAL A 264 11.03 6.79 14.59
N CYS A 265 12.19 6.30 14.97
CA CYS A 265 12.40 4.90 15.33
C CYS A 265 11.50 4.50 16.49
N HIS A 266 10.65 3.50 16.33
CA HIS A 266 9.70 3.04 17.36
C HIS A 266 10.38 2.41 18.60
N GLN A 267 11.70 2.19 18.56
CA GLN A 267 12.46 1.62 19.69
C GLN A 267 13.26 2.66 20.48
N CYS A 268 13.80 3.69 19.84
CA CYS A 268 14.65 4.67 20.50
C CYS A 268 14.24 6.13 20.32
N GLY A 269 13.27 6.45 19.44
CA GLY A 269 12.79 7.80 19.20
C GLY A 269 13.69 8.68 18.32
N LYS A 270 14.82 8.19 17.82
CA LYS A 270 15.65 8.95 16.86
C LYS A 270 14.92 9.13 15.52
N PRO A 271 15.15 10.23 14.79
CA PRO A 271 14.61 10.40 13.44
C PRO A 271 14.90 9.20 12.55
N CYS A 272 13.86 8.61 11.97
CA CYS A 272 13.96 7.43 11.10
C CYS A 272 12.62 7.22 10.38
N ASP A 273 12.66 6.81 9.11
CA ASP A 273 11.47 6.47 8.33
C ASP A 273 11.61 5.11 7.61
N ASP A 274 12.52 4.27 8.08
CA ASP A 274 12.72 2.94 7.51
C ASP A 274 11.84 1.91 8.19
N HIS A 275 10.85 1.44 7.45
CA HIS A 275 10.00 0.33 7.88
C HIS A 275 10.75 -1.00 7.82
N ALA A 276 10.51 -1.83 8.81
CA ALA A 276 11.02 -3.19 8.90
C ALA A 276 9.92 -4.15 9.36
N ASN A 277 9.96 -5.39 8.87
CA ASN A 277 9.18 -6.47 9.45
C ASN A 277 10.01 -7.20 10.49
N CYS A 278 9.47 -7.41 11.68
CA CYS A 278 10.13 -8.17 12.74
C CYS A 278 10.61 -9.52 12.20
N LYS A 279 11.90 -9.83 12.41
CA LYS A 279 12.52 -11.08 11.92
C LYS A 279 12.02 -12.33 12.63
N ASN A 280 11.36 -12.20 13.79
CA ASN A 280 10.65 -13.32 14.40
C ASN A 280 9.42 -13.68 13.54
N ASP A 281 9.46 -14.81 12.84
CA ASP A 281 8.38 -15.30 11.98
C ASP A 281 7.05 -15.45 12.74
N GLY A 282 7.09 -15.66 14.05
CA GLY A 282 5.92 -15.70 14.93
C GLY A 282 5.26 -14.34 15.12
N CYS A 283 6.02 -13.26 15.03
CA CYS A 283 5.58 -11.88 15.22
C CYS A 283 5.24 -11.19 13.88
N HIS A 284 6.23 -10.98 13.03
CA HIS A 284 6.11 -10.32 11.72
C HIS A 284 5.51 -8.91 11.78
N LEU A 285 5.65 -8.22 12.92
CA LEU A 285 5.17 -6.87 13.12
C LEU A 285 5.90 -5.91 12.17
N LEU A 286 5.16 -5.06 11.47
CA LEU A 286 5.70 -3.93 10.71
C LEU A 286 5.91 -2.74 11.67
N PHE A 287 7.09 -2.14 11.66
CA PHE A 287 7.44 -1.01 12.52
C PHE A 287 8.60 -0.21 11.92
N ILE A 288 8.87 0.97 12.47
CA ILE A 288 9.99 1.81 12.03
C ILE A 288 11.22 1.50 12.91
N GLN A 289 12.37 1.20 12.28
CA GLN A 289 13.57 0.80 12.98
C GLN A 289 14.81 1.45 12.38
N CYS A 290 15.57 2.22 13.17
CA CYS A 290 16.85 2.75 12.74
C CYS A 290 17.93 1.64 12.71
N ILE A 291 19.03 1.90 12.01
CA ILE A 291 20.14 0.95 11.82
C ILE A 291 20.67 0.45 13.15
N GLU A 292 20.95 1.35 14.11
CA GLU A 292 21.48 1.01 15.44
C GLU A 292 20.54 0.05 16.21
N CYS A 293 19.24 0.33 16.19
CA CYS A 293 18.25 -0.58 16.80
C CYS A 293 18.11 -1.90 16.03
N GLY A 294 18.25 -1.85 14.70
CA GLY A 294 18.28 -3.04 13.85
C GLY A 294 19.40 -4.00 14.22
N GLU A 295 20.59 -3.48 14.47
CA GLU A 295 21.75 -4.25 14.95
C GLU A 295 21.53 -4.77 16.37
N LYS A 296 21.16 -3.88 17.31
CA LYS A 296 20.92 -4.21 18.71
C LYS A 296 19.89 -5.32 18.91
N TYR A 297 18.78 -5.23 18.21
CA TYR A 297 17.65 -6.19 18.31
C TYR A 297 17.66 -7.25 17.22
N LYS A 298 18.74 -7.35 16.41
CA LYS A 298 18.86 -8.30 15.27
C LYS A 298 17.65 -8.25 14.32
N GLY A 299 17.12 -7.06 14.07
CA GLY A 299 15.94 -6.81 13.23
C GLY A 299 14.61 -7.24 13.87
N CYS A 300 14.55 -7.46 15.17
CA CYS A 300 13.34 -7.77 15.92
C CYS A 300 12.73 -6.51 16.55
N CYS A 301 11.41 -6.51 16.77
CA CYS A 301 10.68 -5.39 17.35
C CYS A 301 10.85 -5.27 18.88
N SER A 302 11.25 -6.34 19.55
CA SER A 302 11.44 -6.38 21.01
C SER A 302 12.53 -7.38 21.41
N GLU A 303 12.95 -7.32 22.66
CA GLU A 303 13.89 -8.26 23.26
C GLU A 303 13.32 -9.70 23.22
N GLU A 304 12.06 -9.88 23.61
CA GLU A 304 11.36 -11.15 23.56
C GLU A 304 11.41 -11.79 22.15
N CYS A 305 11.21 -10.97 21.12
CA CYS A 305 11.31 -11.46 19.74
C CYS A 305 12.75 -11.79 19.33
N ARG A 306 13.75 -11.08 19.86
CA ARG A 306 15.17 -11.36 19.66
C ARG A 306 15.56 -12.69 20.31
N GLU A 307 15.13 -12.93 21.53
CA GLU A 307 15.34 -14.20 22.24
C GLU A 307 14.70 -15.36 21.49
N THR A 308 13.42 -15.22 21.08
CA THR A 308 12.74 -16.23 20.28
C THR A 308 13.49 -16.53 18.98
N LEU A 309 14.01 -15.51 18.29
CA LEU A 309 14.79 -15.68 17.05
C LEU A 309 16.10 -16.48 17.29
N SER A 310 16.64 -16.44 18.49
CA SER A 310 17.88 -17.15 18.86
C SER A 310 17.65 -18.63 19.19
N LEU A 311 16.42 -19.08 19.33
CA LEU A 311 16.08 -20.47 19.60
C LEU A 311 16.27 -21.35 18.34
N PRO A 312 16.46 -22.66 18.48
CA PRO A 312 16.47 -23.60 17.35
C PRO A 312 15.20 -23.48 16.50
N PRO A 313 15.28 -23.65 15.16
CA PRO A 313 14.14 -23.52 14.25
C PRO A 313 12.94 -24.37 14.62
N GLU A 314 13.17 -25.57 15.17
CA GLU A 314 12.11 -26.50 15.60
C GLU A 314 11.31 -25.91 16.76
N ILE A 315 11.99 -25.36 17.76
CA ILE A 315 11.35 -24.70 18.90
C ILE A 315 10.57 -23.45 18.44
N GLN A 316 11.15 -22.65 17.55
CA GLN A 316 10.43 -21.51 16.97
C GLN A 316 9.16 -21.93 16.23
N LYS A 317 9.19 -23.06 15.52
CA LYS A 317 8.03 -23.63 14.81
C LYS A 317 6.95 -24.10 15.80
N GLU A 318 7.35 -24.72 16.88
CA GLU A 318 6.46 -25.20 17.94
C GLU A 318 5.79 -24.02 18.66
N LEU A 319 6.55 -22.99 19.04
CA LEU A 319 6.03 -21.75 19.63
C LEU A 319 5.01 -21.01 18.73
N ARG A 320 5.08 -21.21 17.42
CA ARG A 320 4.12 -20.62 16.45
C ARG A 320 2.85 -21.46 16.26
N ARG A 321 2.87 -22.72 16.70
CA ARG A 321 1.77 -23.67 16.46
C ARG A 321 0.52 -23.23 17.21
N GLY A 322 -0.58 -23.07 16.50
CA GLY A 322 -1.87 -22.71 17.10
C GLY A 322 -2.04 -21.24 17.50
N ILE A 323 -1.02 -20.38 17.32
CA ILE A 323 -1.15 -18.96 17.62
C ILE A 323 -1.96 -18.28 16.52
N ASN A 324 -3.18 -17.88 16.86
CA ASN A 324 -3.97 -16.98 16.00
C ASN A 324 -3.53 -15.54 16.27
N LYS A 325 -2.89 -14.91 15.28
CA LYS A 325 -2.42 -13.52 15.38
C LYS A 325 -3.56 -12.50 15.46
N GLY A 326 -4.80 -12.90 15.13
CA GLY A 326 -5.98 -12.04 15.20
C GLY A 326 -5.76 -10.67 14.53
N ARG A 327 -6.26 -9.60 15.16
CA ARG A 327 -6.06 -8.22 14.71
C ARG A 327 -4.65 -7.67 14.95
N GLN A 328 -3.77 -8.37 15.64
CA GLN A 328 -2.38 -7.93 15.91
C GLN A 328 -1.60 -7.64 14.62
N VAL A 329 -1.94 -8.34 13.53
CA VAL A 329 -1.33 -8.11 12.19
C VAL A 329 -1.56 -6.67 11.70
N PHE A 330 -2.63 -6.02 12.13
CA PHE A 330 -2.99 -4.65 11.72
C PHE A 330 -2.45 -3.57 12.67
N LYS A 331 -2.05 -3.91 13.89
CA LYS A 331 -1.55 -2.92 14.88
C LYS A 331 -0.26 -2.22 14.46
N LYS A 332 0.52 -2.83 13.56
CA LYS A 332 1.76 -2.25 13.03
C LYS A 332 2.64 -1.70 14.18
N GLY A 333 3.24 -0.53 14.01
CA GLY A 333 4.09 0.10 15.02
C GLY A 333 3.48 0.37 16.40
N ARG A 334 2.15 0.25 16.56
CA ARG A 334 1.42 0.48 17.81
C ARG A 334 1.38 -0.73 18.76
N SER A 335 2.23 -1.71 18.56
CA SER A 335 2.30 -2.88 19.45
C SER A 335 2.92 -2.50 20.81
N GLU A 336 2.30 -2.93 21.91
CA GLU A 336 2.82 -2.80 23.28
C GLU A 336 4.19 -3.48 23.47
N LYS A 337 4.61 -4.31 22.52
CA LYS A 337 5.93 -4.97 22.52
C LYS A 337 7.07 -4.00 22.19
N ILE A 338 6.78 -2.82 21.64
CA ILE A 338 7.78 -1.83 21.26
C ILE A 338 8.13 -0.95 22.47
N PRO A 339 9.40 -0.91 22.92
CA PRO A 339 9.79 -0.24 24.17
C PRO A 339 9.50 1.25 24.22
N TYR A 340 9.66 1.96 23.10
CA TYR A 340 9.44 3.41 23.02
C TYR A 340 7.97 3.78 23.22
N MET A 341 7.07 3.09 22.53
CA MET A 341 5.61 3.33 22.65
C MET A 341 5.07 3.09 24.05
N LYS A 342 5.73 2.22 24.86
CA LYS A 342 5.37 2.04 26.28
C LYS A 342 5.69 3.24 27.16
N LYS A 343 6.66 4.09 26.78
CA LYS A 343 7.04 5.29 27.55
C LYS A 343 6.06 6.44 27.31
N GLU A 344 5.54 6.62 26.11
CA GLU A 344 4.56 7.68 25.79
C GLU A 344 3.21 7.44 26.43
N SER A 345 2.75 6.19 26.51
CA SER A 345 1.46 5.85 27.16
C SER A 345 1.43 6.03 28.70
N LYS A 346 2.58 6.29 29.32
CA LYS A 346 2.68 6.53 30.77
C LYS A 346 2.79 8.01 31.16
N THR A 347 2.90 8.92 30.19
CA THR A 347 3.07 10.37 30.41
C THR A 347 1.85 11.19 29.95
N GLY A 348 0.73 10.51 29.61
CA GLY A 348 -0.56 11.16 29.31
C GLY A 348 -1.55 11.08 30.48
#